data_6a23444bde31bb15f084febe4deb17d2
#
_entry.id   6a23444bde31bb15f084febe4deb17d2
#
_cell.length_a   1.000
_cell.length_b   1.000
_cell.length_c   1.000
_cell.angle_alpha   90.00
_cell.angle_beta   90.00
_cell.angle_gamma   90.00
#
_symmetry.space_group_name_H-M   'P 1'
#
loop_
_entity.id
_entity.type
_entity.pdbx_description
1 polymer ?
#
loop_
_entity_poly.entity_id
_entity_poly.type
_entity_poly.pdbx_seq_one_letter_code
_entity_poly.pdbx_strand_id
1 'polypeptide(L)'
;MALVKVKPTSAGRRGLVKVVNDKLHKGKPFAGLLEKKTRSSGRNNTGRITTRHMGGGHKQHYRVIDFKRAKDGIAAKVERLEYDPNRSAHIALLVYADGERRYIIAPKGLTVGAQLMNGNEAPIRVGNTLPLRNIPVGTTVHCVEMLPGKGAQLARAAGTSVQLLAREGTYAQLRLRSGEIRRVLIDCRATIGEVGNEENNLRQIGKAGAMRWRGVRPTVRGVAMNPVDHPHGGGEGRTGTKRDPVSPWGQLAKGYRTRNNKRTDSMIVQRRNRK
;
A
#
# COMPACT_ATOMS: atom_id res chain seq x y z
N MET A 1 -14.30 -6.23 -10.88
CA MET A 1 -14.79 -5.31 -9.81
C MET A 1 -15.60 -4.21 -10.46
N ALA A 2 -16.59 -3.66 -9.79
CA ALA A 2 -17.45 -2.62 -10.36
C ALA A 2 -17.44 -1.38 -9.47
N LEU A 3 -17.39 -0.20 -10.10
CA LEU A 3 -17.62 1.08 -9.45
C LEU A 3 -19.14 1.35 -9.45
N VAL A 4 -19.69 1.50 -8.25
CA VAL A 4 -21.13 1.76 -8.09
C VAL A 4 -21.32 3.14 -7.48
N LYS A 5 -21.90 4.06 -8.25
CA LYS A 5 -22.38 5.34 -7.74
C LYS A 5 -23.69 5.10 -7.00
N VAL A 6 -23.74 5.49 -5.75
CA VAL A 6 -24.92 5.26 -4.90
C VAL A 6 -25.99 6.29 -5.19
N LYS A 7 -27.28 5.88 -5.16
CA LYS A 7 -28.43 6.80 -5.33
C LYS A 7 -28.35 7.97 -4.33
N PRO A 8 -28.56 9.23 -4.74
CA PRO A 8 -28.37 10.43 -3.91
C PRO A 8 -29.55 10.68 -2.96
N THR A 9 -29.89 9.71 -2.12
CA THR A 9 -31.03 9.78 -1.19
C THR A 9 -30.77 10.63 0.05
N SER A 10 -29.50 10.98 0.33
CA SER A 10 -29.13 11.86 1.43
C SER A 10 -27.84 12.61 1.09
N ALA A 11 -27.53 13.68 1.82
CA ALA A 11 -26.31 14.47 1.62
C ALA A 11 -25.03 13.61 1.61
N GLY A 12 -24.91 12.67 2.54
CA GLY A 12 -23.75 11.77 2.64
C GLY A 12 -23.68 10.70 1.55
N ARG A 13 -24.78 10.44 0.83
CA ARG A 13 -24.82 9.46 -0.28
C ARG A 13 -24.64 10.10 -1.64
N ARG A 14 -24.85 11.41 -1.77
CA ARG A 14 -24.79 12.15 -3.04
C ARG A 14 -23.46 11.99 -3.77
N GLY A 15 -22.35 12.07 -3.03
CA GLY A 15 -20.99 11.90 -3.58
C GLY A 15 -20.36 10.52 -3.28
N LEU A 16 -21.16 9.51 -2.88
CA LEU A 16 -20.63 8.22 -2.50
C LEU A 16 -20.43 7.30 -3.72
N VAL A 17 -19.19 6.88 -3.94
CA VAL A 17 -18.82 5.86 -4.94
C VAL A 17 -18.16 4.68 -4.24
N LYS A 18 -18.72 3.50 -4.41
CA LYS A 18 -18.23 2.25 -3.83
C LYS A 18 -17.54 1.38 -4.88
N VAL A 19 -16.54 0.65 -4.45
CA VAL A 19 -16.00 -0.49 -5.20
C VAL A 19 -16.69 -1.75 -4.68
N VAL A 20 -17.33 -2.49 -5.57
CA VAL A 20 -17.99 -3.75 -5.26
C VAL A 20 -17.23 -4.88 -5.93
N ASN A 21 -16.94 -5.94 -5.17
CA ASN A 21 -16.32 -7.15 -5.69
C ASN A 21 -17.06 -8.36 -5.11
N ASP A 22 -17.86 -9.00 -5.96
CA ASP A 22 -18.71 -10.14 -5.58
C ASP A 22 -17.90 -11.43 -5.35
N LYS A 23 -16.65 -11.47 -5.83
CA LYS A 23 -15.74 -12.61 -5.66
C LYS A 23 -15.11 -12.70 -4.27
N LEU A 24 -15.30 -11.67 -3.43
CA LEU A 24 -14.76 -11.68 -2.07
C LEU A 24 -15.58 -12.55 -1.15
N HIS A 25 -14.88 -13.32 -0.33
CA HIS A 25 -15.48 -14.09 0.74
C HIS A 25 -16.22 -13.19 1.74
N LYS A 26 -17.49 -13.50 2.01
CA LYS A 26 -18.37 -12.73 2.91
C LYS A 26 -18.30 -13.17 4.36
N GLY A 27 -17.63 -14.29 4.64
CA GLY A 27 -17.51 -14.86 5.99
C GLY A 27 -16.39 -14.25 6.82
N LYS A 28 -16.16 -14.85 7.99
CA LYS A 28 -15.10 -14.44 8.91
C LYS A 28 -13.71 -14.79 8.32
N PRO A 29 -12.67 -13.99 8.62
CA PRO A 29 -11.30 -14.31 8.25
C PRO A 29 -10.79 -15.55 9.00
N PHE A 30 -9.71 -16.17 8.51
CA PHE A 30 -9.12 -17.34 9.16
C PHE A 30 -8.49 -16.95 10.50
N ALA A 31 -9.00 -17.55 11.60
CA ALA A 31 -8.68 -17.13 12.97
C ALA A 31 -7.19 -17.31 13.31
N GLY A 32 -6.54 -18.39 12.84
CA GLY A 32 -5.14 -18.68 13.12
C GLY A 32 -4.14 -17.66 12.57
N LEU A 33 -4.56 -16.77 11.65
CA LEU A 33 -3.73 -15.73 11.05
C LEU A 33 -4.19 -14.32 11.45
N LEU A 34 -4.89 -14.18 12.58
CA LEU A 34 -5.33 -12.90 13.12
C LEU A 34 -4.55 -12.51 14.36
N GLU A 35 -4.10 -11.26 14.37
CA GLU A 35 -3.45 -10.66 15.54
C GLU A 35 -4.24 -9.44 16.02
N LYS A 36 -4.13 -9.15 17.32
CA LYS A 36 -4.68 -7.95 17.91
C LYS A 36 -3.95 -6.72 17.37
N LYS A 37 -4.69 -5.78 16.79
CA LYS A 37 -4.14 -4.49 16.36
C LYS A 37 -4.40 -3.43 17.41
N THR A 38 -3.37 -3.05 18.16
CA THR A 38 -3.41 -1.89 19.06
C THR A 38 -3.24 -0.58 18.25
N ARG A 39 -3.83 0.50 18.73
CA ARG A 39 -3.75 1.82 18.10
C ARG A 39 -3.05 2.78 19.04
N SER A 40 -1.97 3.39 18.56
CA SER A 40 -1.24 4.45 19.27
C SER A 40 -1.93 5.81 19.18
N SER A 41 -2.89 5.97 18.26
CA SER A 41 -3.56 7.26 17.98
C SER A 41 -2.58 8.40 17.69
N GLY A 42 -1.48 8.09 17.00
CA GLY A 42 -0.44 9.05 16.63
C GLY A 42 0.52 9.40 17.77
N ARG A 43 0.49 8.67 18.88
CA ARG A 43 1.42 8.88 20.02
C ARG A 43 2.62 7.96 19.93
N ASN A 44 3.76 8.44 20.41
CA ASN A 44 4.98 7.67 20.57
C ASN A 44 4.99 6.90 21.92
N ASN A 45 6.13 6.28 22.25
CA ASN A 45 6.33 5.55 23.50
C ASN A 45 6.26 6.44 24.77
N THR A 46 6.50 7.77 24.64
CA THR A 46 6.37 8.74 25.74
C THR A 46 4.98 9.38 25.83
N GLY A 47 4.01 8.92 25.02
CA GLY A 47 2.63 9.43 25.01
C GLY A 47 2.45 10.76 24.24
N ARG A 48 3.49 11.33 23.68
CA ARG A 48 3.43 12.59 22.90
C ARG A 48 2.92 12.33 21.49
N ILE A 49 2.13 13.27 20.95
CA ILE A 49 1.63 13.20 19.57
C ILE A 49 2.78 13.49 18.61
N THR A 50 3.22 12.49 17.87
CA THR A 50 4.23 12.59 16.81
C THR A 50 3.64 12.58 15.41
N THR A 51 2.43 12.02 15.27
CA THR A 51 1.68 12.02 14.01
C THR A 51 0.29 12.59 14.28
N ARG A 52 0.04 13.80 13.77
CA ARG A 52 -1.25 14.48 13.97
C ARG A 52 -2.37 13.86 13.16
N HIS A 53 -3.61 14.19 13.51
CA HIS A 53 -4.85 13.81 12.80
C HIS A 53 -5.10 12.30 12.73
N MET A 54 -4.61 11.54 13.70
CA MET A 54 -4.87 10.11 13.86
C MET A 54 -5.63 9.82 15.15
N GLY A 55 -6.52 8.84 15.11
CA GLY A 55 -7.24 8.34 16.28
C GLY A 55 -8.70 8.00 16.01
N GLY A 56 -9.30 7.26 16.93
CA GLY A 56 -10.63 6.69 16.76
C GLY A 56 -10.70 5.64 15.66
N GLY A 57 -11.86 5.54 15.01
CA GLY A 57 -12.10 4.59 13.94
C GLY A 57 -12.53 3.19 14.43
N HIS A 58 -12.98 2.36 13.50
CA HIS A 58 -13.48 1.02 13.79
C HIS A 58 -12.36 0.09 14.26
N LYS A 59 -12.64 -0.77 15.29
CA LYS A 59 -11.72 -1.82 15.75
C LYS A 59 -11.38 -2.77 14.59
N GLN A 60 -10.11 -3.12 14.47
CA GLN A 60 -9.60 -3.98 13.41
C GLN A 60 -8.67 -5.04 13.99
N HIS A 61 -8.69 -6.25 13.41
CA HIS A 61 -7.66 -7.26 13.59
C HIS A 61 -6.65 -7.16 12.46
N TYR A 62 -5.38 -7.36 12.76
CA TYR A 62 -4.34 -7.48 11.75
C TYR A 62 -4.39 -8.89 11.13
N ARG A 63 -4.19 -9.00 9.80
CA ARG A 63 -3.99 -10.26 9.11
C ARG A 63 -2.51 -10.44 8.89
N VAL A 64 -1.98 -11.56 9.37
CA VAL A 64 -0.58 -11.93 9.14
C VAL A 64 -0.41 -12.30 7.68
N ILE A 65 0.35 -11.48 6.95
CA ILE A 65 0.61 -11.70 5.52
C ILE A 65 2.02 -12.25 5.35
N ASP A 66 2.13 -13.31 4.56
CA ASP A 66 3.43 -13.86 4.15
C ASP A 66 4.08 -12.95 3.10
N PHE A 67 4.90 -12.01 3.55
CA PHE A 67 5.70 -11.15 2.68
C PHE A 67 7.02 -11.77 2.26
N LYS A 68 7.46 -12.85 2.90
CA LYS A 68 8.73 -13.52 2.59
C LYS A 68 8.58 -14.54 1.48
N ARG A 69 7.42 -15.20 1.41
CA ARG A 69 7.13 -16.25 0.44
C ARG A 69 8.25 -17.32 0.40
N ALA A 70 8.75 -17.68 1.58
CA ALA A 70 9.94 -18.54 1.71
C ALA A 70 9.66 -20.05 1.59
N LYS A 71 8.41 -20.46 1.35
CA LYS A 71 8.04 -21.88 1.19
C LYS A 71 8.21 -22.29 -0.27
N ASP A 72 9.44 -22.64 -0.63
CA ASP A 72 9.82 -22.95 -2.00
C ASP A 72 9.44 -24.40 -2.41
N GLY A 73 9.16 -24.61 -3.70
CA GLY A 73 8.88 -25.93 -4.28
C GLY A 73 7.54 -26.55 -3.90
N ILE A 74 6.81 -26.01 -2.93
CA ILE A 74 5.55 -26.55 -2.47
C ILE A 74 4.41 -25.77 -3.11
N ALA A 75 3.55 -26.45 -3.85
CA ALA A 75 2.37 -25.86 -4.47
C ALA A 75 1.33 -25.45 -3.42
N ALA A 76 0.74 -24.29 -3.61
CA ALA A 76 -0.35 -23.77 -2.80
C ALA A 76 -1.57 -23.51 -3.67
N LYS A 77 -2.77 -23.84 -3.18
CA LYS A 77 -4.04 -23.55 -3.83
C LYS A 77 -4.70 -22.31 -3.19
N VAL A 78 -5.25 -21.43 -4.00
CA VAL A 78 -6.06 -20.30 -3.51
C VAL A 78 -7.39 -20.85 -3.00
N GLU A 79 -7.59 -20.78 -1.68
CA GLU A 79 -8.83 -21.21 -1.02
C GLU A 79 -9.93 -20.16 -1.21
N ARG A 80 -9.61 -18.88 -0.98
CA ARG A 80 -10.56 -17.76 -1.12
C ARG A 80 -9.87 -16.41 -1.18
N LEU A 81 -10.60 -15.39 -1.66
CA LEU A 81 -10.20 -13.98 -1.66
C LEU A 81 -10.93 -13.24 -0.55
N GLU A 82 -10.24 -12.40 0.22
CA GLU A 82 -10.80 -11.70 1.36
C GLU A 82 -10.55 -10.18 1.33
N TYR A 83 -11.46 -9.44 1.95
CA TYR A 83 -11.26 -8.02 2.25
C TYR A 83 -10.38 -7.86 3.49
N ASP A 84 -9.36 -7.00 3.41
CA ASP A 84 -8.54 -6.62 4.56
C ASP A 84 -8.73 -5.13 4.90
N PRO A 85 -9.23 -4.77 6.10
CA PRO A 85 -9.39 -3.38 6.51
C PRO A 85 -8.07 -2.66 6.78
N ASN A 86 -6.94 -3.37 6.82
CA ASN A 86 -5.62 -2.81 7.14
C ASN A 86 -4.89 -2.26 5.91
N ARG A 87 -5.33 -2.64 4.71
CA ARG A 87 -4.69 -2.24 3.45
C ARG A 87 -5.70 -1.97 2.34
N SER A 88 -5.24 -1.34 1.27
CA SER A 88 -6.08 -1.06 0.11
C SER A 88 -6.26 -2.27 -0.81
N ALA A 89 -5.27 -3.17 -0.85
CA ALA A 89 -5.32 -4.40 -1.62
C ALA A 89 -6.19 -5.47 -0.94
N HIS A 90 -6.81 -6.33 -1.73
CA HIS A 90 -7.41 -7.58 -1.23
C HIS A 90 -6.32 -8.60 -0.92
N ILE A 91 -6.65 -9.60 -0.11
CA ILE A 91 -5.76 -10.70 0.27
C ILE A 91 -6.33 -12.02 -0.21
N ALA A 92 -5.46 -12.99 -0.46
CA ALA A 92 -5.82 -14.35 -0.79
C ALA A 92 -5.36 -15.29 0.32
N LEU A 93 -6.24 -16.17 0.77
CA LEU A 93 -5.89 -17.28 1.65
C LEU A 93 -5.41 -18.44 0.79
N LEU A 94 -4.19 -18.87 1.03
CA LEU A 94 -3.59 -20.04 0.40
C LEU A 94 -3.63 -21.22 1.36
N VAL A 95 -3.86 -22.40 0.81
CA VAL A 95 -3.63 -23.68 1.47
C VAL A 95 -2.52 -24.42 0.71
N TYR A 96 -1.47 -24.79 1.40
CA TYR A 96 -0.35 -25.55 0.86
C TYR A 96 -0.68 -27.05 0.90
N ALA A 97 0.09 -27.86 0.14
CA ALA A 97 -0.10 -29.32 0.08
C ALA A 97 0.06 -29.99 1.46
N ASP A 98 0.83 -29.40 2.37
CA ASP A 98 1.02 -29.85 3.76
C ASP A 98 -0.06 -29.36 4.74
N GLY A 99 -1.11 -28.70 4.26
CA GLY A 99 -2.22 -28.18 5.06
C GLY A 99 -1.97 -26.81 5.71
N GLU A 100 -0.76 -26.26 5.65
CA GLU A 100 -0.48 -24.92 6.18
C GLU A 100 -1.24 -23.84 5.40
N ARG A 101 -1.81 -22.88 6.11
CA ARG A 101 -2.49 -21.73 5.50
C ARG A 101 -1.66 -20.46 5.67
N ARG A 102 -1.61 -19.65 4.62
CA ARG A 102 -0.97 -18.32 4.64
C ARG A 102 -1.78 -17.31 3.86
N TYR A 103 -1.79 -16.06 4.32
CA TYR A 103 -2.31 -14.95 3.53
C TYR A 103 -1.22 -14.35 2.64
N ILE A 104 -1.60 -13.98 1.42
CA ILE A 104 -0.79 -13.18 0.50
C ILE A 104 -1.58 -11.98 0.01
N ILE A 105 -0.90 -10.97 -0.57
CA ILE A 105 -1.56 -9.92 -1.32
C ILE A 105 -2.09 -10.53 -2.62
N ALA A 106 -3.37 -10.30 -2.90
CA ALA A 106 -4.01 -10.84 -4.09
C ALA A 106 -3.58 -10.06 -5.35
N PRO A 107 -2.89 -10.68 -6.32
CA PRO A 107 -2.62 -10.07 -7.61
C PRO A 107 -3.90 -9.92 -8.44
N LYS A 108 -3.85 -9.02 -9.42
CA LYS A 108 -4.92 -8.83 -10.41
C LYS A 108 -5.12 -10.11 -11.22
N GLY A 109 -6.38 -10.48 -11.43
CA GLY A 109 -6.72 -11.69 -12.20
C GLY A 109 -6.65 -13.00 -11.42
N LEU A 110 -6.22 -13.01 -10.14
CA LEU A 110 -6.20 -14.23 -9.34
C LEU A 110 -7.62 -14.75 -9.09
N THR A 111 -7.81 -16.04 -9.31
CA THR A 111 -9.09 -16.75 -9.07
C THR A 111 -8.97 -17.75 -7.93
N VAL A 112 -10.09 -18.06 -7.30
CA VAL A 112 -10.19 -19.17 -6.35
C VAL A 112 -9.91 -20.49 -7.09
N GLY A 113 -9.17 -21.39 -6.47
CA GLY A 113 -8.72 -22.64 -7.06
C GLY A 113 -7.39 -22.56 -7.82
N ALA A 114 -6.88 -21.37 -8.13
CA ALA A 114 -5.59 -21.21 -8.82
C ALA A 114 -4.46 -21.83 -7.98
N GLN A 115 -3.49 -22.45 -8.64
CA GLN A 115 -2.28 -22.98 -8.02
C GLN A 115 -1.14 -21.96 -8.13
N LEU A 116 -0.43 -21.74 -7.03
CA LEU A 116 0.71 -20.85 -6.92
C LEU A 116 1.92 -21.61 -6.38
N MET A 117 3.09 -21.20 -6.85
CA MET A 117 4.36 -21.78 -6.41
C MET A 117 5.39 -20.68 -6.17
N ASN A 118 6.32 -20.92 -5.25
CA ASN A 118 7.45 -20.05 -4.96
C ASN A 118 8.76 -20.78 -5.22
N GLY A 119 9.83 -20.03 -5.43
CA GLY A 119 11.18 -20.57 -5.56
C GLY A 119 11.79 -20.34 -6.94
N ASN A 120 12.98 -20.89 -7.13
CA ASN A 120 13.76 -20.69 -8.35
C ASN A 120 13.11 -21.31 -9.59
N GLU A 121 12.43 -22.44 -9.41
CA GLU A 121 11.82 -23.25 -10.48
C GLU A 121 10.33 -22.93 -10.69
N ALA A 122 9.80 -21.94 -9.96
CA ALA A 122 8.40 -21.56 -10.11
C ALA A 122 8.13 -21.06 -11.54
N PRO A 123 7.05 -21.49 -12.22
CA PRO A 123 6.72 -20.99 -13.54
C PRO A 123 6.38 -19.51 -13.52
N ILE A 124 6.66 -18.79 -14.62
CA ILE A 124 6.38 -17.37 -14.76
C ILE A 124 4.89 -17.15 -14.98
N ARG A 125 4.11 -17.26 -13.90
CA ARG A 125 2.66 -17.06 -13.87
C ARG A 125 2.27 -16.04 -12.81
N VAL A 126 1.18 -15.32 -13.02
CA VAL A 126 0.68 -14.31 -12.07
C VAL A 126 0.47 -14.93 -10.69
N GLY A 127 1.06 -14.32 -9.66
CA GLY A 127 0.98 -14.74 -8.27
C GLY A 127 2.14 -15.64 -7.80
N ASN A 128 2.95 -16.18 -8.70
CA ASN A 128 4.15 -16.91 -8.36
C ASN A 128 5.27 -15.95 -7.95
N THR A 129 6.13 -16.38 -7.03
CA THR A 129 7.22 -15.57 -6.49
C THR A 129 8.56 -16.21 -6.80
N LEU A 130 9.42 -15.43 -7.45
CA LEU A 130 10.75 -15.85 -7.87
C LEU A 130 11.81 -14.79 -7.48
N PRO A 131 13.09 -15.17 -7.39
CA PRO A 131 14.19 -14.21 -7.40
C PRO A 131 14.22 -13.44 -8.72
N LEU A 132 14.61 -12.16 -8.67
CA LEU A 132 14.66 -11.29 -9.87
C LEU A 132 15.59 -11.83 -10.96
N ARG A 133 16.58 -12.64 -10.61
CA ARG A 133 17.47 -13.33 -11.56
C ARG A 133 16.71 -14.23 -12.53
N ASN A 134 15.62 -14.84 -12.07
CA ASN A 134 14.84 -15.84 -12.85
C ASN A 134 13.63 -15.21 -13.56
N ILE A 135 13.40 -13.89 -13.38
CA ILE A 135 12.27 -13.20 -14.01
C ILE A 135 12.75 -12.51 -15.29
N PRO A 136 12.10 -12.72 -16.45
CA PRO A 136 12.45 -12.05 -17.70
C PRO A 136 12.39 -10.53 -17.58
N VAL A 137 13.30 -9.84 -18.27
CA VAL A 137 13.28 -8.38 -18.42
C VAL A 137 11.98 -7.95 -19.11
N GLY A 138 11.44 -6.79 -18.73
CA GLY A 138 10.16 -6.29 -19.21
C GLY A 138 8.96 -6.77 -18.39
N THR A 139 9.11 -7.82 -17.57
CA THR A 139 8.01 -8.37 -16.77
C THR A 139 7.53 -7.38 -15.70
N THR A 140 6.22 -7.30 -15.54
CA THR A 140 5.58 -6.56 -14.45
C THR A 140 5.51 -7.42 -13.20
N VAL A 141 5.96 -6.88 -12.07
CA VAL A 141 6.04 -7.56 -10.78
C VAL A 141 5.48 -6.68 -9.67
N HIS A 142 5.15 -7.27 -8.55
CA HIS A 142 4.73 -6.60 -7.32
C HIS A 142 5.34 -7.28 -6.10
N CYS A 143 5.09 -6.75 -4.90
CA CYS A 143 5.62 -7.31 -3.65
C CYS A 143 7.13 -7.60 -3.74
N VAL A 144 7.91 -6.59 -4.15
CA VAL A 144 9.36 -6.75 -4.36
C VAL A 144 10.11 -6.51 -3.07
N GLU A 145 11.10 -7.35 -2.80
CA GLU A 145 12.05 -7.16 -1.70
C GLU A 145 13.05 -6.03 -2.02
N MET A 146 13.58 -5.40 -1.00
CA MET A 146 14.69 -4.46 -1.10
C MET A 146 16.03 -5.06 -0.65
N LEU A 147 15.96 -6.11 0.16
CA LEU A 147 17.09 -6.94 0.61
C LEU A 147 16.61 -8.39 0.61
N PRO A 148 17.45 -9.34 0.17
CA PRO A 148 17.07 -10.75 0.13
C PRO A 148 16.61 -11.26 1.50
N GLY A 149 15.51 -12.01 1.53
CA GLY A 149 14.93 -12.62 2.75
C GLY A 149 14.27 -11.66 3.74
N LYS A 150 14.31 -10.34 3.50
CA LYS A 150 13.65 -9.36 4.38
C LYS A 150 12.14 -9.34 4.21
N GLY A 151 11.65 -9.83 3.09
CA GLY A 151 10.24 -9.79 2.69
C GLY A 151 9.88 -8.56 1.87
N ALA A 152 8.76 -8.65 1.18
CA ALA A 152 8.29 -7.65 0.24
C ALA A 152 8.09 -6.27 0.87
N GLN A 153 8.59 -5.23 0.22
CA GLN A 153 8.49 -3.83 0.66
C GLN A 153 7.93 -2.90 -0.42
N LEU A 154 8.23 -3.13 -1.69
CA LEU A 154 7.78 -2.30 -2.82
C LEU A 154 6.50 -2.87 -3.44
N ALA A 155 5.66 -2.01 -4.00
CA ALA A 155 4.43 -2.35 -4.73
C ALA A 155 3.50 -3.32 -3.98
N ARG A 156 3.01 -2.91 -2.79
CA ARG A 156 2.07 -3.69 -1.95
C ARG A 156 0.65 -3.11 -1.92
N ALA A 157 0.49 -1.87 -2.36
CA ALA A 157 -0.83 -1.20 -2.36
C ALA A 157 -1.67 -1.59 -3.57
N ALA A 158 -2.99 -1.42 -3.49
CA ALA A 158 -3.91 -1.70 -4.59
C ALA A 158 -3.49 -1.03 -5.90
N GLY A 159 -3.50 -1.78 -6.99
CA GLY A 159 -3.16 -1.33 -8.34
C GLY A 159 -1.71 -0.87 -8.52
N THR A 160 -0.79 -1.26 -7.62
CA THR A 160 0.62 -0.93 -7.79
C THR A 160 1.38 -2.07 -8.44
N SER A 161 2.38 -1.68 -9.23
CA SER A 161 3.29 -2.58 -9.92
C SER A 161 4.67 -1.95 -10.07
N VAL A 162 5.63 -2.75 -10.44
CA VAL A 162 7.01 -2.39 -10.75
C VAL A 162 7.39 -3.14 -12.02
N GLN A 163 8.10 -2.50 -12.92
CA GLN A 163 8.63 -3.14 -14.12
C GLN A 163 10.11 -3.45 -13.94
N LEU A 164 10.53 -4.66 -14.26
CA LEU A 164 11.93 -5.06 -14.34
C LEU A 164 12.49 -4.56 -15.68
N LEU A 165 13.39 -3.57 -15.64
CA LEU A 165 13.96 -2.96 -16.86
C LEU A 165 15.20 -3.68 -17.37
N ALA A 166 16.12 -4.00 -16.47
CA ALA A 166 17.40 -4.62 -16.80
C ALA A 166 17.97 -5.41 -15.63
N ARG A 167 18.93 -6.26 -15.94
CA ARG A 167 19.77 -6.98 -14.95
C ARG A 167 21.24 -6.75 -15.33
N GLU A 168 22.02 -6.20 -14.40
CA GLU A 168 23.40 -5.85 -14.61
C GLU A 168 24.23 -6.34 -13.42
N GLY A 169 25.08 -7.30 -13.66
CA GLY A 169 25.90 -7.93 -12.60
C GLY A 169 25.03 -8.44 -11.46
N THR A 170 25.24 -7.94 -10.25
CA THR A 170 24.51 -8.33 -9.03
C THR A 170 23.23 -7.54 -8.78
N TYR A 171 22.87 -6.61 -9.68
CA TYR A 171 21.72 -5.72 -9.50
C TYR A 171 20.68 -5.89 -10.60
N ALA A 172 19.43 -5.71 -10.20
CA ALA A 172 18.29 -5.55 -11.09
C ALA A 172 17.81 -4.10 -11.05
N GLN A 173 17.53 -3.50 -12.21
CA GLN A 173 16.95 -2.16 -12.34
C GLN A 173 15.44 -2.25 -12.39
N LEU A 174 14.78 -1.54 -11.49
CA LEU A 174 13.33 -1.54 -11.31
C LEU A 174 12.75 -0.15 -11.53
N ARG A 175 11.78 -0.06 -12.44
CA ARG A 175 10.97 1.14 -12.66
C ARG A 175 9.73 1.10 -11.79
N LEU A 176 9.68 1.99 -10.81
CA LEU A 176 8.55 2.13 -9.90
C LEU A 176 7.39 2.90 -10.59
N ARG A 177 6.18 2.76 -10.07
CA ARG A 177 5.00 3.50 -10.55
C ARG A 177 5.18 5.04 -10.51
N SER A 178 6.05 5.54 -9.64
CA SER A 178 6.39 6.97 -9.56
C SER A 178 7.28 7.47 -10.70
N GLY A 179 7.81 6.56 -11.55
CA GLY A 179 8.83 6.84 -12.57
C GLY A 179 10.26 6.78 -12.04
N GLU A 180 10.47 6.59 -10.73
CA GLU A 180 11.81 6.38 -10.17
C GLU A 180 12.38 5.05 -10.65
N ILE A 181 13.64 5.06 -11.12
CA ILE A 181 14.40 3.85 -11.46
C ILE A 181 15.41 3.63 -10.34
N ARG A 182 15.37 2.45 -9.75
CA ARG A 182 16.31 2.08 -8.69
C ARG A 182 16.85 0.67 -8.84
N ARG A 183 18.01 0.45 -8.25
CA ARG A 183 18.67 -0.85 -8.19
C ARG A 183 18.25 -1.62 -6.93
N VAL A 184 18.10 -2.92 -7.08
CA VAL A 184 17.99 -3.89 -5.98
C VAL A 184 18.82 -5.10 -6.32
N LEU A 185 19.23 -5.89 -5.32
CA LEU A 185 19.98 -7.13 -5.58
C LEU A 185 19.13 -8.11 -6.39
N ILE A 186 19.76 -8.84 -7.31
CA ILE A 186 19.07 -9.83 -8.16
C ILE A 186 18.48 -11.01 -7.40
N ASP A 187 18.98 -11.26 -6.19
CA ASP A 187 18.46 -12.31 -5.29
C ASP A 187 17.19 -11.89 -4.54
N CYS A 188 16.82 -10.61 -4.61
CA CYS A 188 15.55 -10.13 -4.08
C CYS A 188 14.39 -10.82 -4.79
N ARG A 189 13.43 -11.28 -4.00
CA ARG A 189 12.21 -11.92 -4.53
C ARG A 189 11.19 -10.88 -4.99
N ALA A 190 10.44 -11.24 -6.00
CA ALA A 190 9.30 -10.49 -6.50
C ALA A 190 8.18 -11.44 -6.93
N THR A 191 6.94 -10.99 -6.82
CA THR A 191 5.77 -11.74 -7.29
C THR A 191 5.36 -11.23 -8.67
N ILE A 192 5.09 -12.16 -9.59
CA ILE A 192 4.69 -11.85 -10.96
C ILE A 192 3.30 -11.21 -11.01
N GLY A 193 3.13 -10.18 -11.85
CA GLY A 193 1.88 -9.46 -12.06
C GLY A 193 1.79 -8.17 -11.26
N GLU A 194 0.62 -7.57 -11.23
CA GLU A 194 0.29 -6.34 -10.48
C GLU A 194 -0.68 -6.63 -9.33
N VAL A 195 -0.72 -5.76 -8.33
CA VAL A 195 -1.67 -5.87 -7.21
C VAL A 195 -3.09 -5.58 -7.70
N GLY A 196 -4.04 -6.40 -7.29
CA GLY A 196 -5.47 -6.21 -7.61
C GLY A 196 -6.11 -5.01 -6.93
N ASN A 197 -7.43 -4.81 -7.17
CA ASN A 197 -8.25 -3.73 -6.59
C ASN A 197 -7.79 -2.33 -7.02
N GLU A 198 -7.38 -2.14 -8.27
CA GLU A 198 -6.89 -0.87 -8.81
C GLU A 198 -7.93 0.26 -8.70
N GLU A 199 -9.22 -0.08 -8.79
CA GLU A 199 -10.34 0.86 -8.68
C GLU A 199 -10.50 1.47 -7.26
N ASN A 200 -9.75 0.98 -6.28
CA ASN A 200 -9.79 1.52 -4.91
C ASN A 200 -9.50 3.04 -4.85
N ASN A 201 -8.69 3.56 -5.77
CA ASN A 201 -8.39 4.99 -5.86
C ASN A 201 -9.56 5.83 -6.36
N LEU A 202 -10.49 5.22 -7.10
CA LEU A 202 -11.66 5.89 -7.66
C LEU A 202 -12.83 5.97 -6.67
N ARG A 203 -12.68 5.35 -5.51
CA ARG A 203 -13.69 5.37 -4.46
C ARG A 203 -13.82 6.75 -3.83
N GLN A 204 -15.07 7.20 -3.68
CA GLN A 204 -15.42 8.43 -2.97
C GLN A 204 -16.19 8.09 -1.69
N ILE A 205 -15.83 8.72 -0.59
CA ILE A 205 -16.35 8.35 0.74
C ILE A 205 -17.67 9.04 1.05
N GLY A 206 -17.94 10.18 0.42
CA GLY A 206 -19.21 10.91 0.45
C GLY A 206 -19.44 11.75 1.72
N LYS A 207 -18.86 11.43 2.87
CA LYS A 207 -19.05 12.19 4.12
C LYS A 207 -17.84 12.15 5.04
N ALA A 208 -17.66 13.21 5.85
CA ALA A 208 -16.57 13.33 6.83
C ALA A 208 -16.58 12.21 7.88
N GLY A 209 -17.75 11.76 8.34
CA GLY A 209 -17.89 10.66 9.27
C GLY A 209 -17.27 9.35 8.78
N ALA A 210 -17.27 9.10 7.46
CA ALA A 210 -16.64 7.92 6.87
C ALA A 210 -15.10 7.97 6.98
N MET A 211 -14.49 9.16 6.99
CA MET A 211 -13.07 9.34 7.31
C MET A 211 -12.81 9.08 8.80
N ARG A 212 -13.71 9.54 9.68
CA ARG A 212 -13.62 9.26 11.13
C ARG A 212 -13.63 7.76 11.42
N TRP A 213 -14.46 6.97 10.74
CA TRP A 213 -14.49 5.51 10.87
C TRP A 213 -13.15 4.84 10.52
N ARG A 214 -12.35 5.48 9.68
CA ARG A 214 -11.01 5.01 9.30
C ARG A 214 -9.90 5.45 10.24
N GLY A 215 -10.24 6.25 11.26
CA GLY A 215 -9.27 6.76 12.23
C GLY A 215 -8.59 8.06 11.81
N VAL A 216 -9.11 8.74 10.79
CA VAL A 216 -8.63 10.06 10.38
C VAL A 216 -9.41 11.14 11.12
N ARG A 217 -8.72 11.96 11.90
CA ARG A 217 -9.30 13.12 12.60
C ARG A 217 -9.35 14.35 11.68
N PRO A 218 -10.23 15.32 11.97
CA PRO A 218 -10.30 16.57 11.20
C PRO A 218 -8.96 17.33 11.20
N THR A 219 -8.71 18.00 10.10
CA THR A 219 -7.54 18.88 9.92
C THR A 219 -8.00 20.32 9.78
N VAL A 220 -7.43 21.23 10.57
CA VAL A 220 -7.64 22.68 10.46
C VAL A 220 -6.54 23.24 9.55
N ARG A 221 -6.91 24.12 8.61
CA ARG A 221 -5.96 24.80 7.73
C ARG A 221 -5.16 25.84 8.51
N GLY A 222 -3.88 26.00 8.22
CA GLY A 222 -3.02 26.98 8.89
C GLY A 222 -3.53 28.44 8.77
N VAL A 223 -4.19 28.78 7.63
CA VAL A 223 -4.79 30.11 7.43
C VAL A 223 -5.99 30.41 8.34
N ALA A 224 -6.58 29.39 8.96
CA ALA A 224 -7.69 29.52 9.91
C ALA A 224 -7.22 29.51 11.37
N MET A 225 -5.92 29.54 11.61
CA MET A 225 -5.30 29.55 12.93
C MET A 225 -4.85 30.97 13.29
N ASN A 226 -4.50 31.16 14.56
CA ASN A 226 -3.87 32.38 15.03
C ASN A 226 -2.38 32.45 14.62
N PRO A 227 -1.74 33.65 14.59
CA PRO A 227 -0.33 33.77 14.20
C PRO A 227 0.63 32.95 15.04
N VAL A 228 0.33 32.73 16.32
CA VAL A 228 1.14 31.89 17.23
C VAL A 228 1.12 30.44 16.87
N ASP A 229 0.04 29.94 16.25
CA ASP A 229 -0.17 28.50 15.97
C ASP A 229 0.36 28.07 14.60
N HIS A 230 0.44 29.01 13.66
CA HIS A 230 0.87 28.71 12.29
C HIS A 230 1.43 29.94 11.57
N PRO A 231 2.50 29.79 10.76
CA PRO A 231 3.06 30.88 9.94
C PRO A 231 2.08 31.53 8.94
N HIS A 232 0.98 30.87 8.62
CA HIS A 232 -0.10 31.39 7.78
C HIS A 232 -1.27 32.00 8.61
N GLY A 233 -1.15 32.00 9.91
CA GLY A 233 -2.22 32.46 10.80
C GLY A 233 -2.40 33.98 10.79
N GLY A 234 -3.52 34.40 11.35
CA GLY A 234 -3.89 35.82 11.51
C GLY A 234 -4.49 36.44 10.26
N GLY A 235 -4.88 37.72 10.40
CA GLY A 235 -5.59 38.52 9.39
C GLY A 235 -7.09 38.59 9.64
N GLU A 236 -7.75 39.50 8.96
CA GLU A 236 -9.20 39.71 9.01
C GLU A 236 -9.87 39.00 7.82
N GLY A 237 -10.99 38.29 8.09
CA GLY A 237 -11.79 37.64 7.09
C GLY A 237 -11.04 36.52 6.32
N ARG A 238 -11.22 36.46 5.02
CA ARG A 238 -10.55 35.49 4.13
C ARG A 238 -9.17 35.97 3.74
N THR A 239 -8.17 35.67 4.55
CA THR A 239 -6.77 35.96 4.22
C THR A 239 -6.13 34.80 3.44
N GLY A 240 -5.18 35.12 2.57
CA GLY A 240 -4.32 34.15 1.89
C GLY A 240 -3.13 33.72 2.78
N THR A 241 -2.24 32.91 2.22
CA THR A 241 -1.06 32.42 2.94
C THR A 241 -0.01 33.49 3.22
N LYS A 242 -0.08 34.66 2.59
CA LYS A 242 0.85 35.83 2.68
C LYS A 242 2.30 35.53 2.29
N ARG A 243 2.66 34.28 2.11
CA ARG A 243 3.99 33.75 1.73
C ARG A 243 3.84 32.41 1.02
N ASP A 244 4.95 31.85 0.56
CA ASP A 244 4.96 30.48 0.03
C ASP A 244 4.38 29.49 1.05
N PRO A 245 3.64 28.46 0.61
CA PRO A 245 3.04 27.49 1.51
C PRO A 245 4.10 26.78 2.35
N VAL A 246 3.98 26.89 3.66
CA VAL A 246 4.88 26.28 4.66
C VAL A 246 4.11 25.38 5.63
N SER A 247 4.84 24.47 6.27
CA SER A 247 4.34 23.65 7.38
C SER A 247 4.23 24.50 8.66
N PRO A 248 3.60 23.99 9.75
CA PRO A 248 3.59 24.67 11.05
C PRO A 248 4.98 25.00 11.61
N TRP A 249 6.00 24.27 11.16
CA TRP A 249 7.40 24.47 11.55
C TRP A 249 8.20 25.34 10.55
N GLY A 250 7.53 26.02 9.64
CA GLY A 250 8.17 26.93 8.67
C GLY A 250 8.82 26.26 7.45
N GLN A 251 8.80 24.94 7.36
CA GLN A 251 9.37 24.23 6.21
C GLN A 251 8.48 24.38 4.98
N LEU A 252 9.08 24.66 3.83
CA LEU A 252 8.35 24.76 2.55
C LEU A 252 7.56 23.50 2.25
N ALA A 253 6.25 23.65 1.99
CA ALA A 253 5.33 22.55 1.70
C ALA A 253 5.35 22.13 0.22
N LYS A 254 5.76 23.01 -0.68
CA LYS A 254 5.88 22.74 -2.13
C LYS A 254 7.33 22.83 -2.58
N GLY A 255 7.73 21.93 -3.46
CA GLY A 255 9.05 21.93 -4.09
C GLY A 255 10.21 21.48 -3.21
N TYR A 256 10.11 21.50 -1.90
CA TYR A 256 11.17 21.09 -1.00
C TYR A 256 11.44 19.58 -1.07
N ARG A 257 12.73 19.22 -1.10
CA ARG A 257 13.18 17.84 -1.12
C ARG A 257 13.23 17.30 0.31
N THR A 258 12.28 16.41 0.66
CA THR A 258 12.17 15.85 2.01
C THR A 258 13.00 14.59 2.25
N ARG A 259 13.44 13.88 1.19
CA ARG A 259 14.28 12.68 1.33
C ARG A 259 15.68 13.07 1.83
N ASN A 260 16.06 12.53 2.98
CA ASN A 260 17.37 12.76 3.62
C ASN A 260 18.16 11.46 3.87
N ASN A 261 17.80 10.36 3.22
CA ASN A 261 18.49 9.09 3.35
C ASN A 261 19.63 8.98 2.34
N LYS A 262 20.84 9.42 2.73
CA LYS A 262 22.04 9.37 1.89
C LYS A 262 22.54 7.93 1.63
N ARG A 263 22.36 7.02 2.60
CA ARG A 263 22.86 5.65 2.55
C ARG A 263 22.41 4.86 1.30
N THR A 264 21.19 5.12 0.81
CA THR A 264 20.60 4.41 -0.33
C THR A 264 20.42 5.29 -1.57
N ASP A 265 21.07 6.44 -1.62
CA ASP A 265 21.03 7.31 -2.81
C ASP A 265 21.76 6.68 -4.00
N SER A 266 22.84 5.94 -3.77
CA SER A 266 23.56 5.18 -4.81
C SER A 266 22.69 4.11 -5.50
N MET A 267 21.62 3.66 -4.84
CA MET A 267 20.67 2.70 -5.41
C MET A 267 19.63 3.36 -6.33
N ILE A 268 19.57 4.69 -6.41
CA ILE A 268 18.64 5.42 -7.27
C ILE A 268 19.37 5.81 -8.55
N VAL A 269 19.04 5.15 -9.65
CA VAL A 269 19.59 5.43 -10.98
C VAL A 269 18.98 6.72 -11.55
N GLN A 270 17.64 6.79 -11.50
CA GLN A 270 16.89 7.95 -11.98
C GLN A 270 15.82 8.32 -10.97
N ARG A 271 15.76 9.58 -10.58
CA ARG A 271 14.70 10.08 -9.72
C ARG A 271 13.41 10.29 -10.51
N ARG A 272 12.27 10.28 -9.82
CA ARG A 272 10.98 10.63 -10.44
C ARG A 272 11.07 12.02 -11.07
N ASN A 273 10.55 12.17 -12.28
CA ASN A 273 10.44 13.48 -12.91
C ASN A 273 9.50 14.37 -12.06
N ARG A 274 9.97 15.56 -11.72
CA ARG A 274 9.12 16.63 -11.21
C ARG A 274 8.50 17.32 -12.42
N LYS A 275 7.16 17.26 -12.53
CA LYS A 275 6.44 18.21 -13.38
C LYS A 275 6.29 19.51 -12.60
#